data_2bdd7702d289435d8756085a908fb412
#
_entry.id   2bdd7702d289435d8756085a908fb412
#
_cell.length_a   1.000
_cell.length_b   1.000
_cell.length_c   1.000
_cell.angle_alpha   90.00
_cell.angle_beta   90.00
_cell.angle_gamma   90.00
#
_symmetry.space_group_name_H-M   'P 1'
#
loop_
_entity.id
_entity.type
_entity.pdbx_description
1 polymer ?
#
loop_
_entity_poly.entity_id
_entity_poly.type
_entity_poly.pdbx_seq_one_letter_code
_entity_poly.pdbx_strand_id
1 'polypeptide(L)'
;MSALRAVFLLAALALTAAPVHAQQSQQSLRMWFIDMEGGGATLFVSPTGETLLVDTGNGGQNATRDANRILDAMRDAGVTRIDHLVTTHWHGDHYGAMREVAGRVPIAHFIDHGPTVETAQAAVDFLRDVYPTLYQGARHTVAQPGDRIDVRGLDITVMTSAKRVTDRPVQGGGAANPYCAGFTPQEEDMGENAQSVGIHVRFGEFRLLHLGDLTVNTEYELMCPNNPIGSVDLWVVSHHGQPISNAAVLVHAIEPRVAIMNNGTRKGGQPAAMQVIHSAPGLEDLWQLHFSQLSGQEYTVPGVFIANGLDEQLEAMPIAPITPPTGRGGPPAPAHNGQAYWIEVSARPDGSFTVTNARNGFTKEYR
;
A
#
# COMPACT_ATOMS: atom_id res chain seq x y z
N MET A 1 28.80 -66.71 -42.97
CA MET A 1 27.58 -65.93 -43.17
C MET A 1 27.16 -65.37 -41.81
N SER A 2 27.66 -64.15 -41.49
CA SER A 2 27.40 -63.49 -40.23
C SER A 2 26.49 -62.28 -40.49
N ALA A 3 25.32 -62.31 -39.87
CA ALA A 3 24.36 -61.20 -39.94
C ALA A 3 24.63 -60.19 -38.82
N LEU A 4 25.02 -58.98 -39.18
CA LEU A 4 25.14 -57.80 -38.30
C LEU A 4 23.72 -57.28 -37.97
N ARG A 5 23.35 -57.26 -36.70
CA ARG A 5 22.15 -56.54 -36.24
C ARG A 5 22.55 -55.14 -35.77
N ALA A 6 22.09 -54.17 -36.49
CA ALA A 6 22.18 -52.75 -36.10
C ALA A 6 21.10 -52.42 -35.07
N VAL A 7 21.49 -51.94 -33.87
CA VAL A 7 20.61 -51.42 -32.85
C VAL A 7 20.53 -49.93 -32.99
N PHE A 8 19.37 -49.40 -33.36
CA PHE A 8 19.08 -47.97 -33.35
C PHE A 8 18.67 -47.56 -31.93
N LEU A 9 19.51 -46.74 -31.26
CA LEU A 9 19.12 -46.03 -30.04
C LEU A 9 18.35 -44.77 -30.45
N LEU A 10 17.05 -44.71 -30.14
CA LEU A 10 16.27 -43.49 -30.16
C LEU A 10 16.53 -42.74 -28.83
N ALA A 11 17.25 -41.64 -28.92
CA ALA A 11 17.34 -40.68 -27.82
C ALA A 11 16.08 -39.80 -27.82
N ALA A 12 15.17 -40.02 -26.87
CA ALA A 12 14.04 -39.15 -26.65
C ALA A 12 14.52 -37.87 -25.90
N LEU A 13 14.54 -36.72 -26.60
CA LEU A 13 14.70 -35.41 -25.99
C LEU A 13 13.40 -35.06 -25.21
N ALA A 14 13.44 -35.16 -23.91
CA ALA A 14 12.40 -34.61 -23.05
C ALA A 14 12.57 -33.09 -22.97
N LEU A 15 11.83 -32.33 -23.76
CA LEU A 15 11.64 -30.91 -23.58
C LEU A 15 10.83 -30.70 -22.28
N THR A 16 11.49 -30.33 -21.21
CA THR A 16 10.82 -29.86 -20.00
C THR A 16 10.29 -28.45 -20.30
N ALA A 17 8.99 -28.33 -20.56
CA ALA A 17 8.31 -27.05 -20.58
C ALA A 17 8.37 -26.44 -19.16
N ALA A 18 9.16 -25.40 -18.98
CA ALA A 18 9.10 -24.61 -17.76
C ALA A 18 7.67 -24.05 -17.62
N PRO A 19 7.10 -24.03 -16.41
CA PRO A 19 5.72 -23.57 -16.25
C PRO A 19 5.60 -22.11 -16.70
N VAL A 20 4.65 -21.84 -17.56
CA VAL A 20 4.34 -20.51 -18.13
C VAL A 20 4.14 -19.45 -17.04
N HIS A 21 3.72 -19.85 -15.85
CA HIS A 21 3.58 -18.99 -14.67
C HIS A 21 4.90 -18.35 -14.20
N ALA A 22 6.03 -19.05 -14.29
CA ALA A 22 7.34 -18.51 -13.90
C ALA A 22 7.84 -17.42 -14.85
N GLN A 23 7.46 -17.49 -16.10
CA GLN A 23 7.87 -16.51 -17.12
C GLN A 23 7.01 -15.24 -17.09
N GLN A 24 5.74 -15.34 -16.69
CA GLN A 24 4.86 -14.17 -16.50
C GLN A 24 5.23 -13.37 -15.23
N SER A 25 5.70 -14.02 -14.17
CA SER A 25 6.10 -13.35 -12.93
C SER A 25 7.34 -12.45 -13.09
N GLN A 26 8.20 -12.73 -14.06
CA GLN A 26 9.40 -11.92 -14.35
C GLN A 26 9.10 -10.65 -15.19
N GLN A 27 7.87 -10.44 -15.62
CA GLN A 27 7.46 -9.28 -16.42
C GLN A 27 6.42 -8.39 -15.75
N SER A 28 6.06 -8.67 -14.52
CA SER A 28 5.04 -7.94 -13.78
C SER A 28 5.60 -7.22 -12.57
N LEU A 29 5.00 -6.08 -12.22
CA LEU A 29 5.11 -5.47 -10.92
C LEU A 29 4.15 -6.20 -9.98
N ARG A 30 4.67 -6.80 -8.90
CA ARG A 30 3.86 -7.49 -7.89
C ARG A 30 3.84 -6.69 -6.60
N MET A 31 2.68 -6.65 -5.94
CA MET A 31 2.49 -5.88 -4.71
C MET A 31 1.67 -6.69 -3.71
N TRP A 32 2.09 -6.66 -2.44
CA TRP A 32 1.38 -7.26 -1.31
C TRP A 32 0.94 -6.15 -0.36
N PHE A 33 -0.35 -5.95 -0.23
CA PHE A 33 -0.94 -5.08 0.78
C PHE A 33 -1.17 -5.94 2.01
N ILE A 34 -0.35 -5.72 3.04
CA ILE A 34 -0.22 -6.63 4.17
C ILE A 34 -1.10 -6.15 5.32
N ASP A 35 -1.87 -7.05 5.91
CA ASP A 35 -2.73 -6.69 7.04
C ASP A 35 -1.92 -6.34 8.30
N MET A 36 -1.99 -5.07 8.69
CA MET A 36 -1.42 -4.53 9.94
C MET A 36 -2.52 -4.12 10.93
N GLU A 37 -3.78 -4.55 10.71
CA GLU A 37 -4.95 -4.22 11.53
C GLU A 37 -5.14 -2.71 11.72
N GLY A 38 -4.98 -1.97 10.63
CA GLY A 38 -5.09 -0.52 10.59
C GLY A 38 -3.75 0.20 10.74
N GLY A 39 -2.66 -0.46 10.46
CA GLY A 39 -1.37 0.15 10.15
C GLY A 39 -1.03 0.03 8.67
N GLY A 40 0.10 0.60 8.26
CA GLY A 40 0.60 0.55 6.89
C GLY A 40 1.72 -0.47 6.69
N ALA A 41 1.61 -1.35 5.67
CA ALA A 41 2.74 -2.07 5.10
C ALA A 41 2.39 -2.56 3.69
N THR A 42 3.15 -2.13 2.70
CA THR A 42 2.99 -2.57 1.30
C THR A 42 4.34 -2.96 0.72
N LEU A 43 4.46 -4.22 0.31
CA LEU A 43 5.66 -4.74 -0.35
C LEU A 43 5.47 -4.68 -1.86
N PHE A 44 6.42 -4.08 -2.56
CA PHE A 44 6.52 -4.08 -4.02
C PHE A 44 7.70 -4.93 -4.44
N VAL A 45 7.52 -5.73 -5.48
CA VAL A 45 8.60 -6.46 -6.16
C VAL A 45 8.55 -6.09 -7.63
N SER A 46 9.59 -5.39 -8.06
CA SER A 46 9.71 -4.92 -9.44
C SER A 46 9.92 -6.09 -10.42
N PRO A 47 9.74 -5.89 -11.73
CA PRO A 47 10.04 -6.91 -12.74
C PRO A 47 11.48 -7.43 -12.73
N THR A 48 12.39 -6.66 -12.13
CA THR A 48 13.81 -7.04 -11.99
C THR A 48 14.12 -7.78 -10.67
N GLY A 49 13.11 -7.97 -9.81
CA GLY A 49 13.25 -8.57 -8.50
C GLY A 49 13.71 -7.61 -7.41
N GLU A 50 13.86 -6.32 -7.69
CA GLU A 50 14.20 -5.30 -6.69
C GLU A 50 12.97 -4.95 -5.86
N THR A 51 13.17 -4.77 -4.55
CA THR A 51 12.10 -4.63 -3.58
C THR A 51 11.99 -3.22 -3.02
N LEU A 52 10.74 -2.76 -2.87
CA LEU A 52 10.40 -1.57 -2.11
C LEU A 52 9.35 -1.97 -1.04
N LEU A 53 9.63 -1.69 0.22
CA LEU A 53 8.66 -1.77 1.29
C LEU A 53 8.23 -0.34 1.67
N VAL A 54 6.94 -0.10 1.74
CA VAL A 54 6.36 1.15 2.25
C VAL A 54 5.73 0.85 3.59
N ASP A 55 6.29 1.44 4.65
CA ASP A 55 5.91 1.25 6.06
C ASP A 55 6.12 -0.18 6.61
N THR A 56 6.01 -0.31 7.93
CA THR A 56 6.31 -1.56 8.66
C THR A 56 5.27 -1.92 9.73
N GLY A 57 4.11 -1.26 9.73
CA GLY A 57 3.03 -1.59 10.66
C GLY A 57 3.25 -1.09 12.09
N ASN A 58 2.54 -1.73 13.02
CA ASN A 58 2.43 -1.31 14.41
C ASN A 58 3.65 -1.68 15.26
N GLY A 59 3.93 -0.82 16.22
CA GLY A 59 4.94 -1.01 17.24
C GLY A 59 4.45 -1.64 18.54
N GLY A 60 5.29 -1.58 19.56
CA GLY A 60 4.99 -2.08 20.89
C GLY A 60 4.72 -3.59 20.90
N GLN A 61 3.64 -4.01 21.56
CA GLN A 61 3.27 -5.44 21.64
C GLN A 61 2.94 -6.07 20.28
N ASN A 62 2.64 -5.29 19.25
CA ASN A 62 2.30 -5.77 17.93
C ASN A 62 3.51 -5.84 16.99
N ALA A 63 4.65 -5.26 17.34
CA ALA A 63 5.83 -5.16 16.47
C ALA A 63 6.31 -6.52 15.92
N THR A 64 6.38 -7.53 16.79
CA THR A 64 6.79 -8.90 16.38
C THR A 64 5.76 -9.54 15.44
N ARG A 65 4.46 -9.35 15.70
CA ARG A 65 3.38 -9.82 14.84
C ARG A 65 3.49 -9.23 13.45
N ASP A 66 3.59 -7.92 13.38
CA ASP A 66 3.61 -7.18 12.11
C ASP A 66 4.90 -7.46 11.31
N ALA A 67 6.04 -7.55 11.98
CA ALA A 67 7.27 -8.01 11.34
C ALA A 67 7.14 -9.44 10.78
N ASN A 68 6.49 -10.36 11.49
CA ASN A 68 6.24 -11.71 10.97
C ASN A 68 5.37 -11.68 9.70
N ARG A 69 4.31 -10.87 9.68
CA ARG A 69 3.42 -10.71 8.51
C ARG A 69 4.17 -10.16 7.29
N ILE A 70 5.09 -9.22 7.49
CA ILE A 70 5.97 -8.71 6.42
C ILE A 70 6.89 -9.83 5.91
N LEU A 71 7.51 -10.60 6.81
CA LEU A 71 8.38 -11.71 6.43
C LEU A 71 7.62 -12.85 5.73
N ASP A 72 6.37 -13.07 6.07
CA ASP A 72 5.51 -14.03 5.40
C ASP A 72 5.20 -13.58 3.97
N ALA A 73 4.86 -12.31 3.76
CA ALA A 73 4.68 -11.74 2.43
C ALA A 73 5.98 -11.77 1.61
N MET A 74 7.12 -11.46 2.22
CA MET A 74 8.45 -11.58 1.56
C MET A 74 8.75 -13.03 1.14
N ARG A 75 8.38 -14.01 1.97
CA ARG A 75 8.56 -15.44 1.66
C ARG A 75 7.67 -15.87 0.50
N ASP A 76 6.41 -15.44 0.49
CA ASP A 76 5.49 -15.67 -0.62
C ASP A 76 5.98 -15.02 -1.92
N ALA A 77 6.50 -13.80 -1.81
CA ALA A 77 7.12 -13.07 -2.92
C ALA A 77 8.43 -13.72 -3.43
N GLY A 78 9.06 -14.59 -2.65
CA GLY A 78 10.35 -15.21 -2.97
C GLY A 78 11.55 -14.25 -2.80
N VAL A 79 11.43 -13.22 -1.93
CA VAL A 79 12.47 -12.22 -1.70
C VAL A 79 13.04 -12.32 -0.27
N THR A 80 14.31 -11.99 -0.10
CA THR A 80 15.05 -12.18 1.16
C THR A 80 15.67 -10.91 1.71
N ARG A 81 15.49 -9.78 1.03
CA ARG A 81 16.01 -8.46 1.42
C ARG A 81 15.04 -7.37 1.04
N ILE A 82 15.21 -6.22 1.60
CA ILE A 82 14.51 -4.99 1.24
C ILE A 82 15.55 -4.05 0.64
N ASP A 83 15.39 -3.70 -0.65
CA ASP A 83 16.31 -2.79 -1.33
C ASP A 83 16.02 -1.35 -0.92
N HIS A 84 14.74 -0.98 -0.79
CA HIS A 84 14.31 0.33 -0.36
C HIS A 84 13.19 0.19 0.68
N LEU A 85 13.31 0.90 1.81
CA LEU A 85 12.26 1.09 2.80
C LEU A 85 11.86 2.56 2.79
N VAL A 86 10.63 2.85 2.44
CA VAL A 86 10.02 4.17 2.61
C VAL A 86 9.19 4.15 3.89
N THR A 87 9.50 5.05 4.81
CA THR A 87 8.64 5.35 5.94
C THR A 87 7.85 6.60 5.61
N THR A 88 6.52 6.45 5.51
CA THR A 88 5.69 7.58 5.11
C THR A 88 5.72 8.69 6.16
N HIS A 89 5.56 8.32 7.42
CA HIS A 89 5.63 9.26 8.54
C HIS A 89 5.88 8.53 9.87
N TRP A 90 6.11 9.28 10.97
CA TRP A 90 6.57 8.72 12.24
C TRP A 90 5.44 8.41 13.23
N HIS A 91 4.28 7.91 12.76
CA HIS A 91 3.30 7.29 13.64
C HIS A 91 3.60 5.81 13.87
N GLY A 92 3.33 5.34 15.08
CA GLY A 92 3.71 4.01 15.53
C GLY A 92 3.08 2.84 14.77
N ASP A 93 2.06 3.08 13.96
CA ASP A 93 1.41 2.10 13.09
C ASP A 93 1.97 2.12 11.65
N HIS A 94 3.00 2.93 11.39
CA HIS A 94 3.74 3.00 10.13
C HIS A 94 5.20 2.58 10.27
N TYR A 95 5.92 3.05 11.30
CA TYR A 95 7.31 2.66 11.51
C TYR A 95 7.50 1.58 12.59
N GLY A 96 6.42 1.20 13.28
CA GLY A 96 6.49 0.54 14.59
C GLY A 96 7.21 -0.79 14.64
N ALA A 97 7.16 -1.61 13.59
CA ALA A 97 7.89 -2.88 13.53
C ALA A 97 9.23 -2.78 12.78
N MET A 98 9.70 -1.57 12.43
CA MET A 98 10.93 -1.39 11.64
C MET A 98 12.15 -2.05 12.29
N ARG A 99 12.30 -1.92 13.61
CA ARG A 99 13.42 -2.53 14.35
C ARG A 99 13.43 -4.06 14.21
N GLU A 100 12.26 -4.67 14.34
CA GLU A 100 12.08 -6.12 14.24
C GLU A 100 12.32 -6.63 12.83
N VAL A 101 11.89 -5.88 11.82
CA VAL A 101 12.14 -6.19 10.40
C VAL A 101 13.64 -6.05 10.10
N ALA A 102 14.26 -4.92 10.44
CA ALA A 102 15.69 -4.66 10.20
C ALA A 102 16.62 -5.65 10.94
N GLY A 103 16.17 -6.18 12.08
CA GLY A 103 16.89 -7.23 12.81
C GLY A 103 16.85 -8.62 12.16
N ARG A 104 16.02 -8.82 11.13
CA ARG A 104 15.77 -10.14 10.52
C ARG A 104 16.11 -10.20 9.04
N VAL A 105 16.03 -9.09 8.32
CA VAL A 105 16.35 -9.01 6.89
C VAL A 105 17.18 -7.76 6.60
N PRO A 106 18.11 -7.84 5.64
CA PRO A 106 18.89 -6.67 5.22
C PRO A 106 17.99 -5.61 4.58
N ILE A 107 18.19 -4.36 4.98
CA ILE A 107 17.59 -3.18 4.35
C ILE A 107 18.71 -2.33 3.80
N ALA A 108 18.73 -2.09 2.48
CA ALA A 108 19.85 -1.41 1.84
C ALA A 108 19.70 0.12 1.80
N HIS A 109 18.46 0.62 1.81
CA HIS A 109 18.20 2.05 1.71
C HIS A 109 16.96 2.43 2.52
N PHE A 110 17.11 3.36 3.46
CA PHE A 110 16.05 3.95 4.27
C PHE A 110 15.68 5.32 3.70
N ILE A 111 14.38 5.59 3.53
CA ILE A 111 13.85 6.82 2.95
C ILE A 111 12.73 7.32 3.85
N ASP A 112 12.77 8.57 4.29
CA ASP A 112 11.76 9.19 5.15
C ASP A 112 11.65 10.71 4.89
N HIS A 113 10.77 11.40 5.62
CA HIS A 113 10.60 12.85 5.48
C HIS A 113 11.58 13.69 6.34
N GLY A 114 12.46 13.05 7.12
CA GLY A 114 13.40 13.70 8.01
C GLY A 114 12.91 13.80 9.45
N PRO A 115 13.20 14.91 10.16
CA PRO A 115 12.85 15.05 11.57
C PRO A 115 11.36 14.94 11.84
N THR A 116 11.00 14.22 12.91
CA THR A 116 9.62 14.12 13.38
C THR A 116 9.11 15.43 13.96
N VAL A 117 7.81 15.67 13.81
CA VAL A 117 7.06 16.69 14.56
C VAL A 117 6.32 16.07 15.77
N GLU A 118 6.42 14.73 15.93
CA GLU A 118 5.87 14.04 17.08
C GLU A 118 6.53 14.46 18.40
N THR A 119 5.69 14.58 19.43
CA THR A 119 6.12 14.86 20.79
C THR A 119 6.00 13.63 21.71
N ALA A 120 5.43 12.54 21.19
CA ALA A 120 5.33 11.27 21.92
C ALA A 120 6.74 10.73 22.21
N GLN A 121 7.06 10.55 23.49
CA GLN A 121 8.40 10.18 23.94
C GLN A 121 8.95 8.93 23.24
N ALA A 122 8.09 7.94 22.98
CA ALA A 122 8.49 6.71 22.29
C ALA A 122 9.00 6.95 20.85
N ALA A 123 8.36 7.85 20.11
CA ALA A 123 8.81 8.23 18.77
C ALA A 123 10.12 9.01 18.83
N VAL A 124 10.20 9.99 19.74
CA VAL A 124 11.42 10.79 19.95
C VAL A 124 12.61 9.91 20.32
N ASP A 125 12.43 8.97 21.25
CA ASP A 125 13.49 8.06 21.68
C ASP A 125 13.90 7.09 20.56
N PHE A 126 12.93 6.56 19.81
CA PHE A 126 13.24 5.69 18.66
C PHE A 126 14.09 6.43 17.63
N LEU A 127 13.71 7.62 17.23
CA LEU A 127 14.41 8.39 16.19
C LEU A 127 15.78 8.89 16.66
N ARG A 128 15.96 9.17 17.93
CA ARG A 128 17.25 9.58 18.48
C ARG A 128 18.20 8.40 18.69
N ASP A 129 17.73 7.30 19.27
CA ASP A 129 18.58 6.26 19.83
C ASP A 129 18.61 4.97 19.00
N VAL A 130 17.54 4.67 18.26
CA VAL A 130 17.38 3.40 17.54
C VAL A 130 17.56 3.58 16.04
N TYR A 131 16.79 4.46 15.43
CA TYR A 131 16.75 4.62 13.97
C TYR A 131 18.13 4.85 13.33
N PRO A 132 19.02 5.72 13.86
CA PRO A 132 20.36 5.91 13.31
C PRO A 132 21.21 4.64 13.30
N THR A 133 20.95 3.70 14.21
CA THR A 133 21.65 2.43 14.25
C THR A 133 21.19 1.45 13.17
N LEU A 134 19.91 1.57 12.72
CA LEU A 134 19.33 0.66 11.72
C LEU A 134 19.90 0.93 10.33
N TYR A 135 20.20 2.19 9.99
CA TYR A 135 20.79 2.52 8.70
C TYR A 135 22.33 2.68 8.74
N GLN A 136 22.96 2.32 9.86
CA GLN A 136 24.42 2.31 9.92
C GLN A 136 24.98 1.28 8.92
N GLY A 137 25.67 1.79 7.87
CA GLY A 137 26.16 0.95 6.78
C GLY A 137 25.16 0.73 5.62
N ALA A 138 23.97 1.28 5.70
CA ALA A 138 23.00 1.39 4.62
C ALA A 138 22.90 2.84 4.12
N ARG A 139 22.24 3.03 2.98
CA ARG A 139 21.91 4.38 2.51
C ARG A 139 20.75 4.95 3.31
N HIS A 140 20.78 6.24 3.63
CA HIS A 140 19.67 7.00 4.20
C HIS A 140 19.42 8.26 3.36
N THR A 141 18.16 8.56 3.08
CA THR A 141 17.75 9.72 2.30
C THR A 141 16.53 10.37 2.92
N VAL A 142 16.61 11.67 3.15
CA VAL A 142 15.44 12.49 3.47
C VAL A 142 14.80 12.92 2.15
N ALA A 143 13.63 12.38 1.87
CA ALA A 143 12.91 12.57 0.62
C ALA A 143 12.40 14.00 0.47
N GLN A 144 12.44 14.50 -0.75
CA GLN A 144 11.87 15.79 -1.12
C GLN A 144 10.83 15.62 -2.23
N PRO A 145 9.76 16.44 -2.27
CA PRO A 145 8.84 16.41 -3.40
C PRO A 145 9.57 16.60 -4.73
N GLY A 146 9.27 15.74 -5.70
CA GLY A 146 9.93 15.70 -7.00
C GLY A 146 11.13 14.76 -7.09
N ASP A 147 11.63 14.24 -5.97
CA ASP A 147 12.70 13.24 -5.97
C ASP A 147 12.26 11.93 -6.64
N ARG A 148 13.26 11.18 -7.13
CA ARG A 148 13.07 9.85 -7.72
C ARG A 148 13.60 8.80 -6.76
N ILE A 149 12.83 7.73 -6.60
CA ILE A 149 13.29 6.52 -5.90
C ILE A 149 13.71 5.51 -6.97
N ASP A 150 15.00 5.20 -7.02
CA ASP A 150 15.61 4.37 -8.07
C ASP A 150 15.35 2.88 -7.83
N VAL A 151 14.13 2.42 -8.13
CA VAL A 151 13.79 0.99 -8.20
C VAL A 151 13.81 0.57 -9.66
N ARG A 152 14.69 -0.38 -10.01
CA ARG A 152 14.88 -0.78 -11.40
C ARG A 152 13.58 -1.34 -12.03
N GLY A 153 13.25 -0.79 -13.18
CA GLY A 153 12.04 -1.15 -13.93
C GLY A 153 10.78 -0.39 -13.52
N LEU A 154 10.87 0.50 -12.53
CA LEU A 154 9.79 1.37 -12.10
C LEU A 154 10.18 2.84 -12.21
N ASP A 155 9.18 3.68 -12.41
CA ASP A 155 9.29 5.12 -12.36
C ASP A 155 8.57 5.60 -11.10
N ILE A 156 9.32 5.92 -10.04
CA ILE A 156 8.76 6.32 -8.74
C ILE A 156 9.14 7.77 -8.46
N THR A 157 8.12 8.60 -8.26
CA THR A 157 8.28 10.02 -7.93
C THR A 157 7.68 10.31 -6.55
N VAL A 158 8.43 11.01 -5.72
CA VAL A 158 7.94 11.54 -4.44
C VAL A 158 7.01 12.72 -4.72
N MET A 159 5.75 12.60 -4.34
CA MET A 159 4.73 13.62 -4.56
C MET A 159 4.62 14.59 -3.39
N THR A 160 4.78 14.06 -2.18
CA THR A 160 4.71 14.84 -0.93
C THR A 160 5.80 14.38 0.04
N SER A 161 6.28 15.28 0.88
CA SER A 161 7.20 15.00 2.00
C SER A 161 7.33 16.23 2.89
N ALA A 162 7.40 16.04 4.21
CA ALA A 162 7.62 17.10 5.18
C ALA A 162 6.64 18.29 4.99
N LYS A 163 5.35 17.98 4.84
CA LYS A 163 4.26 18.94 4.62
C LYS A 163 4.46 19.82 3.36
N ARG A 164 5.22 19.34 2.40
CA ARG A 164 5.41 19.99 1.10
C ARG A 164 4.93 19.09 -0.02
N VAL A 165 4.51 19.69 -1.11
CA VAL A 165 3.99 19.00 -2.29
C VAL A 165 4.86 19.29 -3.51
N THR A 166 4.83 18.42 -4.51
CA THR A 166 5.53 18.68 -5.78
C THR A 166 4.84 19.77 -6.58
N ASP A 167 5.62 20.62 -7.22
CA ASP A 167 5.19 21.60 -8.21
C ASP A 167 5.27 21.06 -9.66
N ARG A 168 5.76 19.83 -9.81
CA ARG A 168 5.99 19.20 -11.12
C ARG A 168 5.00 18.09 -11.37
N PRO A 169 4.25 18.15 -12.46
CA PRO A 169 3.36 17.06 -12.82
C PRO A 169 4.16 15.82 -13.26
N VAL A 170 3.67 14.64 -12.88
CA VAL A 170 4.12 13.37 -13.46
C VAL A 170 3.48 13.19 -14.86
N GLN A 171 3.91 12.18 -15.59
CA GLN A 171 3.35 11.89 -16.92
C GLN A 171 1.84 11.59 -16.81
N GLY A 172 1.03 12.38 -17.50
CA GLY A 172 -0.43 12.31 -17.50
C GLY A 172 -1.09 13.32 -16.56
N GLY A 173 -0.31 14.00 -15.71
CA GLY A 173 -0.78 15.08 -14.85
C GLY A 173 -0.66 16.47 -15.49
N GLY A 174 -1.09 17.50 -14.75
CA GLY A 174 -0.98 18.92 -15.13
C GLY A 174 -2.29 19.56 -15.58
N ALA A 175 -3.37 18.79 -15.75
CA ALA A 175 -4.68 19.33 -16.10
C ALA A 175 -5.31 20.11 -14.93
N ALA A 176 -6.15 21.10 -15.25
CA ALA A 176 -6.93 21.82 -14.25
C ALA A 176 -7.82 20.84 -13.46
N ASN A 177 -7.88 21.01 -12.15
CA ASN A 177 -8.70 20.17 -11.28
C ASN A 177 -10.06 20.84 -11.02
N PRO A 178 -11.17 20.29 -11.57
CA PRO A 178 -12.49 20.89 -11.43
C PRO A 178 -13.04 20.83 -10.00
N TYR A 179 -12.50 19.98 -9.14
CA TYR A 179 -12.97 19.78 -7.77
C TYR A 179 -12.39 20.81 -6.77
N CYS A 180 -11.43 21.64 -7.18
CA CYS A 180 -10.82 22.63 -6.29
C CYS A 180 -11.81 23.66 -5.75
N ALA A 181 -12.78 24.09 -6.57
CA ALA A 181 -13.77 25.10 -6.17
C ALA A 181 -14.75 24.61 -5.07
N GLY A 182 -14.91 23.31 -4.93
CA GLY A 182 -15.78 22.69 -3.91
C GLY A 182 -15.08 22.37 -2.60
N PHE A 183 -13.78 22.62 -2.49
CA PHE A 183 -13.03 22.30 -1.28
C PHE A 183 -13.29 23.32 -0.16
N THR A 184 -13.50 22.81 1.03
CA THR A 184 -13.57 23.60 2.25
C THR A 184 -12.39 23.24 3.14
N PRO A 185 -11.46 24.17 3.41
CA PRO A 185 -10.35 23.91 4.32
C PRO A 185 -10.82 23.47 5.70
N GLN A 186 -10.12 22.50 6.26
CA GLN A 186 -10.29 22.08 7.64
C GLN A 186 -9.26 22.74 8.55
N GLU A 187 -9.31 22.45 9.85
CA GLU A 187 -8.24 22.84 10.76
C GLU A 187 -6.91 22.30 10.24
N GLU A 188 -5.87 23.15 10.32
CA GLU A 188 -4.57 22.78 9.77
C GLU A 188 -3.91 21.69 10.60
N ASP A 189 -3.56 20.57 9.95
CA ASP A 189 -2.80 19.51 10.58
C ASP A 189 -1.31 19.88 10.62
N MET A 190 -0.79 20.06 11.83
CA MET A 190 0.63 20.29 12.09
C MET A 190 1.34 18.99 12.56
N GLY A 191 0.62 17.87 12.59
CA GLY A 191 1.13 16.56 13.02
C GLY A 191 1.83 15.78 11.93
N GLU A 192 2.16 14.55 12.26
CA GLU A 192 2.93 13.63 11.39
C GLU A 192 2.18 13.24 10.12
N ASN A 193 0.85 13.13 10.15
CA ASN A 193 0.08 12.77 8.97
C ASN A 193 0.34 13.73 7.79
N ALA A 194 0.37 15.03 8.07
CA ALA A 194 0.67 16.04 7.06
C ALA A 194 2.11 15.96 6.51
N GLN A 195 3.03 15.31 7.23
CA GLN A 195 4.43 15.14 6.81
C GLN A 195 4.61 13.98 5.82
N SER A 196 3.59 13.16 5.57
CA SER A 196 3.68 11.90 4.83
C SER A 196 4.48 11.99 3.53
N VAL A 197 5.46 11.07 3.38
CA VAL A 197 6.09 10.79 2.09
C VAL A 197 5.08 10.07 1.21
N GLY A 198 4.56 10.80 0.23
CA GLY A 198 3.65 10.23 -0.77
C GLY A 198 4.40 9.91 -2.05
N ILE A 199 4.10 8.79 -2.67
CA ILE A 199 4.73 8.33 -3.90
C ILE A 199 3.71 8.06 -5.01
N HIS A 200 4.09 8.42 -6.22
CA HIS A 200 3.46 7.96 -7.45
C HIS A 200 4.37 6.91 -8.09
N VAL A 201 3.82 5.75 -8.40
CA VAL A 201 4.54 4.62 -9.03
C VAL A 201 3.97 4.41 -10.44
N ARG A 202 4.85 4.38 -11.44
CA ARG A 202 4.48 4.04 -12.82
C ARG A 202 5.27 2.82 -13.30
N PHE A 203 4.55 1.90 -13.94
CA PHE A 203 5.11 0.74 -14.62
C PHE A 203 4.47 0.61 -16.02
N GLY A 204 5.15 1.09 -17.04
CA GLY A 204 4.54 1.24 -18.36
C GLY A 204 3.34 2.18 -18.32
N GLU A 205 2.16 1.66 -18.63
CA GLU A 205 0.88 2.40 -18.55
C GLU A 205 0.21 2.27 -17.19
N PHE A 206 0.59 1.29 -16.36
CA PHE A 206 0.04 1.14 -14.99
C PHE A 206 0.53 2.25 -14.07
N ARG A 207 -0.39 2.84 -13.31
CA ARG A 207 -0.13 3.95 -12.36
C ARG A 207 -0.75 3.65 -11.01
N LEU A 208 0.04 3.87 -9.95
CA LEU A 208 -0.39 3.74 -8.56
C LEU A 208 -0.06 4.99 -7.78
N LEU A 209 -0.95 5.36 -6.86
CA LEU A 209 -0.74 6.43 -5.89
C LEU A 209 -0.81 5.90 -4.47
N HIS A 210 0.19 6.24 -3.64
CA HIS A 210 0.25 5.96 -2.21
C HIS A 210 0.72 7.21 -1.48
N LEU A 211 -0.14 7.84 -0.68
CA LEU A 211 0.15 9.10 -0.01
C LEU A 211 0.30 8.96 1.52
N GLY A 212 0.43 7.74 2.04
CA GLY A 212 0.45 7.52 3.48
C GLY A 212 -0.84 8.03 4.13
N ASP A 213 -0.68 8.79 5.19
CA ASP A 213 -1.81 9.36 5.94
C ASP A 213 -2.03 10.85 5.66
N LEU A 214 -1.65 11.31 4.46
CA LEU A 214 -1.76 12.70 4.05
C LEU A 214 -3.15 13.26 4.33
N THR A 215 -3.23 14.48 4.87
CA THR A 215 -4.49 15.10 5.31
C THR A 215 -5.06 16.09 4.30
N VAL A 216 -6.36 16.36 4.40
CA VAL A 216 -7.18 17.05 3.38
C VAL A 216 -6.62 18.39 2.92
N ASN A 217 -6.02 19.21 3.81
CA ASN A 217 -5.47 20.49 3.40
C ASN A 217 -4.22 20.31 2.54
N THR A 218 -3.35 19.37 2.86
CA THR A 218 -2.17 19.03 2.06
C THR A 218 -2.56 18.30 0.77
N GLU A 219 -3.64 17.49 0.79
CA GLU A 219 -4.24 16.94 -0.45
C GLU A 219 -4.71 18.06 -1.38
N TYR A 220 -5.33 19.13 -0.83
CA TYR A 220 -5.73 20.29 -1.61
C TYR A 220 -4.53 21.04 -2.18
N GLU A 221 -3.50 21.27 -1.38
CA GLU A 221 -2.26 21.93 -1.85
C GLU A 221 -1.60 21.13 -2.98
N LEU A 222 -1.60 19.81 -2.89
CA LEU A 222 -1.07 18.94 -3.95
C LEU A 222 -1.89 19.04 -5.24
N MET A 223 -3.22 19.11 -5.12
CA MET A 223 -4.14 18.89 -6.24
C MET A 223 -4.66 20.15 -6.88
N CYS A 224 -4.41 21.32 -6.31
CA CYS A 224 -5.00 22.58 -6.79
C CYS A 224 -3.96 23.66 -7.10
N PRO A 225 -4.19 24.44 -8.18
CA PRO A 225 -5.35 24.44 -9.06
C PRO A 225 -5.32 23.32 -10.14
N ASN A 226 -4.21 22.66 -10.30
CA ASN A 226 -4.01 21.62 -11.31
C ASN A 226 -3.69 20.30 -10.63
N ASN A 227 -4.23 19.20 -11.18
CA ASN A 227 -3.92 17.84 -10.75
C ASN A 227 -2.53 17.42 -11.29
N PRO A 228 -1.46 17.36 -10.48
CA PRO A 228 -0.12 16.98 -10.96
C PRO A 228 0.03 15.48 -11.21
N ILE A 229 -0.95 14.66 -10.82
CA ILE A 229 -0.88 13.19 -10.83
C ILE A 229 -1.54 12.61 -12.10
N GLY A 230 -2.69 13.15 -12.50
CA GLY A 230 -3.56 12.56 -13.51
C GLY A 230 -4.42 11.44 -12.93
N SER A 231 -5.01 10.61 -13.80
CA SER A 231 -5.75 9.41 -13.38
C SER A 231 -4.80 8.28 -13.00
N VAL A 232 -5.24 7.41 -12.09
CA VAL A 232 -4.46 6.24 -11.64
C VAL A 232 -5.28 4.95 -11.75
N ASP A 233 -4.62 3.83 -11.98
CA ASP A 233 -5.26 2.51 -12.01
C ASP A 233 -5.54 2.01 -10.59
N LEU A 234 -4.60 2.22 -9.68
CA LEU A 234 -4.69 1.78 -8.30
C LEU A 234 -4.36 2.92 -7.33
N TRP A 235 -5.18 3.06 -6.33
CA TRP A 235 -4.96 4.01 -5.25
C TRP A 235 -4.96 3.31 -3.90
N VAL A 236 -3.94 3.54 -3.09
CA VAL A 236 -3.94 3.16 -1.68
C VAL A 236 -4.67 4.24 -0.91
N VAL A 237 -5.81 3.87 -0.33
CA VAL A 237 -6.68 4.81 0.39
C VAL A 237 -5.89 5.48 1.51
N SER A 238 -5.83 6.80 1.48
CA SER A 238 -5.08 7.57 2.46
C SER A 238 -5.64 7.39 3.87
N HIS A 239 -4.73 7.32 4.87
CA HIS A 239 -5.08 7.35 6.28
C HIS A 239 -6.15 6.31 6.65
N HIS A 240 -6.01 5.09 6.10
CA HIS A 240 -6.88 3.94 6.36
C HIS A 240 -8.37 4.18 6.03
N GLY A 241 -8.72 5.25 5.32
CA GLY A 241 -10.09 5.68 5.08
C GLY A 241 -10.70 6.48 6.24
N GLN A 242 -9.90 7.31 6.90
CA GLN A 242 -10.37 8.27 7.91
C GLN A 242 -10.84 9.59 7.25
N PRO A 243 -11.83 10.31 7.83
CA PRO A 243 -12.44 11.49 7.19
C PRO A 243 -11.59 12.76 7.21
N ILE A 244 -10.47 12.79 7.94
CA ILE A 244 -9.49 13.90 7.90
C ILE A 244 -8.53 13.79 6.71
N SER A 245 -8.74 12.80 5.85
CA SER A 245 -8.06 12.53 4.60
C SER A 245 -9.10 12.15 3.54
N ASN A 246 -8.68 11.88 2.31
CA ASN A 246 -9.55 11.43 1.23
C ASN A 246 -10.54 12.49 0.74
N ALA A 247 -10.07 13.73 0.61
CA ALA A 247 -10.90 14.81 0.07
C ALA A 247 -11.30 14.55 -1.39
N ALA A 248 -12.52 14.96 -1.77
CA ALA A 248 -12.98 14.84 -3.15
C ALA A 248 -12.04 15.51 -4.17
N VAL A 249 -11.33 16.56 -3.77
CA VAL A 249 -10.34 17.25 -4.59
C VAL A 249 -9.17 16.34 -5.00
N LEU A 250 -8.84 15.35 -4.19
CA LEU A 250 -7.88 14.30 -4.53
C LEU A 250 -8.60 13.12 -5.20
N VAL A 251 -9.50 12.48 -4.47
CA VAL A 251 -10.07 11.17 -4.81
C VAL A 251 -10.80 11.21 -6.15
N HIS A 252 -11.60 12.26 -6.40
CA HIS A 252 -12.33 12.38 -7.66
C HIS A 252 -11.44 12.83 -8.83
N ALA A 253 -10.38 13.59 -8.55
CA ALA A 253 -9.48 14.06 -9.60
C ALA A 253 -8.48 13.02 -10.10
N ILE A 254 -8.13 12.03 -9.28
CA ILE A 254 -7.27 10.93 -9.69
C ILE A 254 -8.05 9.78 -10.36
N GLU A 255 -9.38 9.80 -10.33
CA GLU A 255 -10.25 8.81 -11.01
C GLU A 255 -9.77 7.37 -10.85
N PRO A 256 -9.58 6.85 -9.62
CA PRO A 256 -8.96 5.56 -9.42
C PRO A 256 -9.89 4.45 -9.93
N ARG A 257 -9.35 3.47 -10.66
CA ARG A 257 -10.13 2.27 -11.07
C ARG A 257 -10.32 1.32 -9.90
N VAL A 258 -9.27 1.13 -9.11
CA VAL A 258 -9.29 0.29 -7.90
C VAL A 258 -8.72 1.07 -6.73
N ALA A 259 -9.42 0.97 -5.59
CA ALA A 259 -8.92 1.43 -4.31
C ALA A 259 -8.62 0.25 -3.39
N ILE A 260 -7.48 0.27 -2.68
CA ILE A 260 -7.15 -0.69 -1.63
C ILE A 260 -7.01 0.06 -0.31
N MET A 261 -7.75 -0.38 0.71
CA MET A 261 -7.80 0.26 2.01
C MET A 261 -7.09 -0.57 3.08
N ASN A 262 -6.06 0.01 3.68
CA ASN A 262 -5.29 -0.57 4.79
C ASN A 262 -5.99 -0.33 6.14
N ASN A 263 -7.26 -0.61 6.24
CA ASN A 263 -8.05 -0.40 7.45
C ASN A 263 -7.87 -1.54 8.46
N GLY A 264 -8.25 -1.27 9.69
CA GLY A 264 -8.46 -2.27 10.73
C GLY A 264 -9.94 -2.41 11.08
N THR A 265 -10.26 -3.33 12.00
CA THR A 265 -11.65 -3.58 12.44
C THR A 265 -12.31 -2.32 13.00
N ARG A 266 -11.57 -1.48 13.72
CA ARG A 266 -12.03 -0.22 14.33
C ARG A 266 -11.13 0.97 14.02
N LYS A 267 -10.46 0.92 12.88
CA LYS A 267 -9.65 2.03 12.37
C LYS A 267 -9.85 2.14 10.88
N GLY A 268 -10.31 3.28 10.44
CA GLY A 268 -10.55 3.57 9.02
C GLY A 268 -11.88 3.04 8.49
N GLY A 269 -12.18 3.39 7.26
CA GLY A 269 -13.44 3.07 6.60
C GLY A 269 -14.65 3.81 7.18
N GLN A 270 -14.45 5.01 7.78
CA GLN A 270 -15.59 5.77 8.32
C GLN A 270 -16.51 6.30 7.21
N PRO A 271 -17.83 6.46 7.50
CA PRO A 271 -18.85 6.81 6.51
C PRO A 271 -18.52 8.03 5.64
N ALA A 272 -17.98 9.10 6.21
CA ALA A 272 -17.68 10.31 5.45
C ALA A 272 -16.56 10.09 4.40
N ALA A 273 -15.52 9.32 4.73
CA ALA A 273 -14.49 8.93 3.75
C ALA A 273 -15.05 7.95 2.73
N MET A 274 -15.82 6.94 3.18
CA MET A 274 -16.42 5.94 2.30
C MET A 274 -17.38 6.58 1.28
N GLN A 275 -18.13 7.61 1.65
CA GLN A 275 -19.00 8.34 0.74
C GLN A 275 -18.23 8.97 -0.40
N VAL A 276 -17.09 9.60 -0.11
CA VAL A 276 -16.21 10.20 -1.14
C VAL A 276 -15.61 9.11 -2.02
N ILE A 277 -15.11 8.04 -1.42
CA ILE A 277 -14.48 6.93 -2.15
C ILE A 277 -15.49 6.29 -3.12
N HIS A 278 -16.66 5.89 -2.63
CA HIS A 278 -17.69 5.25 -3.48
C HIS A 278 -18.28 6.17 -4.55
N SER A 279 -18.18 7.49 -4.40
CA SER A 279 -18.59 8.47 -5.41
C SER A 279 -17.48 8.87 -6.38
N ALA A 280 -16.28 8.29 -6.26
CA ALA A 280 -15.16 8.60 -7.14
C ALA A 280 -15.46 8.19 -8.59
N PRO A 281 -15.28 9.10 -9.56
CA PRO A 281 -15.39 8.75 -10.97
C PRO A 281 -14.41 7.63 -11.33
N GLY A 282 -14.88 6.67 -12.12
CA GLY A 282 -14.04 5.56 -12.60
C GLY A 282 -13.80 4.42 -11.62
N LEU A 283 -14.20 4.55 -10.34
CA LEU A 283 -14.00 3.48 -9.37
C LEU A 283 -14.81 2.23 -9.75
N GLU A 284 -14.12 1.15 -10.02
CA GLU A 284 -14.72 -0.16 -10.27
C GLU A 284 -14.92 -0.95 -8.98
N ASP A 285 -13.91 -0.98 -8.09
CA ASP A 285 -13.96 -1.71 -6.83
C ASP A 285 -13.13 -1.07 -5.71
N LEU A 286 -13.63 -1.24 -4.48
CA LEU A 286 -12.89 -1.01 -3.25
C LEU A 286 -12.56 -2.36 -2.60
N TRP A 287 -11.29 -2.61 -2.33
CA TRP A 287 -10.79 -3.77 -1.59
C TRP A 287 -10.35 -3.34 -0.19
N GLN A 288 -10.64 -4.14 0.82
CA GLN A 288 -10.33 -3.83 2.21
C GLN A 288 -9.45 -4.91 2.85
N LEU A 289 -8.41 -4.51 3.57
CA LEU A 289 -7.61 -5.47 4.35
C LEU A 289 -8.39 -6.04 5.53
N HIS A 290 -9.28 -5.24 6.12
CA HIS A 290 -10.15 -5.68 7.21
C HIS A 290 -11.61 -5.31 6.99
N PHE A 291 -12.52 -6.13 7.52
CA PHE A 291 -13.89 -5.71 7.72
C PHE A 291 -13.93 -4.53 8.71
N SER A 292 -14.44 -3.38 8.27
CA SER A 292 -14.55 -2.21 9.14
C SER A 292 -15.89 -2.20 9.89
N GLN A 293 -15.85 -2.22 11.21
CA GLN A 293 -17.03 -1.98 12.05
C GLN A 293 -17.48 -0.51 12.05
N LEU A 294 -16.70 0.39 11.45
CA LEU A 294 -16.97 1.83 11.43
C LEU A 294 -17.72 2.27 10.16
N SER A 295 -17.70 1.46 9.09
CA SER A 295 -18.30 1.83 7.79
C SER A 295 -19.82 2.02 7.84
N GLY A 296 -20.51 1.34 8.74
CA GLY A 296 -21.96 1.21 8.67
C GLY A 296 -22.41 0.27 7.55
N GLN A 297 -23.71 -0.12 7.57
CA GLN A 297 -24.27 -1.05 6.59
C GLN A 297 -24.23 -0.50 5.16
N GLU A 298 -24.41 0.78 5.01
CA GLU A 298 -24.51 1.48 3.72
C GLU A 298 -23.22 1.40 2.89
N TYR A 299 -22.05 1.39 3.56
CA TYR A 299 -20.74 1.44 2.91
C TYR A 299 -19.98 0.13 2.98
N THR A 300 -20.61 -0.94 3.44
CA THR A 300 -19.99 -2.26 3.50
C THR A 300 -19.78 -2.81 2.08
N VAL A 301 -18.56 -3.23 1.75
CA VAL A 301 -18.26 -3.90 0.47
C VAL A 301 -18.58 -5.40 0.55
N PRO A 302 -18.80 -6.09 -0.59
CA PRO A 302 -18.95 -7.54 -0.61
C PRO A 302 -17.77 -8.27 0.04
N GLY A 303 -18.07 -9.33 0.79
CA GLY A 303 -17.05 -10.08 1.55
C GLY A 303 -15.91 -10.66 0.73
N VAL A 304 -16.10 -10.87 -0.57
CA VAL A 304 -15.04 -11.33 -1.49
C VAL A 304 -13.90 -10.33 -1.63
N PHE A 305 -14.16 -9.03 -1.42
CA PHE A 305 -13.17 -7.95 -1.47
C PHE A 305 -12.51 -7.67 -0.12
N ILE A 306 -12.87 -8.39 0.96
CA ILE A 306 -12.34 -8.17 2.30
C ILE A 306 -11.41 -9.31 2.68
N ALA A 307 -10.16 -9.01 3.03
CA ALA A 307 -9.15 -10.03 3.31
C ALA A 307 -9.25 -10.60 4.73
N ASN A 308 -9.61 -9.82 5.75
CA ASN A 308 -9.59 -10.27 7.15
C ASN A 308 -10.82 -9.80 7.95
N GLY A 309 -11.05 -10.42 9.11
CA GLY A 309 -12.08 -10.01 10.06
C GLY A 309 -13.51 -10.39 9.68
N LEU A 310 -13.69 -11.35 8.76
CA LEU A 310 -14.97 -11.98 8.45
C LEU A 310 -14.96 -13.42 8.95
N ASP A 311 -16.07 -13.81 9.58
CA ASP A 311 -16.36 -15.21 9.79
C ASP A 311 -16.70 -15.91 8.46
N GLU A 312 -16.85 -17.19 8.45
CA GLU A 312 -16.74 -18.13 7.33
C GLU A 312 -17.60 -17.91 6.06
N GLN A 313 -18.46 -16.93 5.99
CA GLN A 313 -19.35 -16.72 4.81
C GLN A 313 -18.68 -15.81 3.78
N LEU A 314 -17.93 -16.40 2.86
CA LEU A 314 -17.05 -15.73 1.91
C LEU A 314 -17.77 -14.81 0.89
N GLU A 315 -19.06 -15.05 0.61
CA GLU A 315 -19.80 -14.37 -0.46
C GLU A 315 -20.94 -13.49 0.07
N ALA A 316 -21.30 -13.61 1.35
CA ALA A 316 -22.37 -12.80 1.91
C ALA A 316 -21.88 -11.36 2.16
N MET A 317 -22.79 -10.41 1.97
CA MET A 317 -22.56 -9.05 2.47
C MET A 317 -22.42 -9.12 3.99
N PRO A 318 -21.31 -8.64 4.57
CA PRO A 318 -21.19 -8.61 6.01
C PRO A 318 -22.27 -7.69 6.60
N ILE A 319 -22.85 -8.10 7.72
CA ILE A 319 -23.73 -7.24 8.49
C ILE A 319 -22.85 -6.33 9.32
N ALA A 320 -22.80 -5.04 8.99
CA ALA A 320 -22.09 -4.07 9.79
C ALA A 320 -22.82 -3.94 11.14
N PRO A 321 -22.10 -4.09 12.27
CA PRO A 321 -22.69 -3.76 13.57
C PRO A 321 -23.08 -2.29 13.59
N ILE A 322 -24.04 -1.93 14.44
CA ILE A 322 -24.44 -0.54 14.66
C ILE A 322 -23.17 0.27 14.95
N THR A 323 -23.00 1.37 14.22
CA THR A 323 -21.83 2.25 14.32
C THR A 323 -21.53 2.54 15.79
N PRO A 324 -20.33 2.23 16.29
CA PRO A 324 -19.95 2.62 17.63
C PRO A 324 -20.06 4.13 17.78
N PRO A 325 -20.39 4.65 18.96
CA PRO A 325 -20.42 6.09 19.19
C PRO A 325 -19.05 6.70 18.78
N THR A 326 -19.12 7.78 18.02
CA THR A 326 -17.93 8.53 17.58
C THR A 326 -17.19 9.07 18.80
N GLY A 327 -15.92 8.71 18.96
CA GLY A 327 -15.05 9.20 20.03
C GLY A 327 -13.98 8.19 20.44
N ARG A 328 -12.92 8.69 21.07
CA ARG A 328 -11.76 7.89 21.55
C ARG A 328 -12.08 6.91 22.70
N GLY A 329 -13.34 6.64 23.00
CA GLY A 329 -13.80 5.87 24.17
C GLY A 329 -14.54 4.57 23.88
N GLY A 330 -14.49 4.04 22.65
CA GLY A 330 -15.06 2.73 22.32
C GLY A 330 -14.22 1.57 22.89
N PRO A 331 -14.81 0.37 23.03
CA PRO A 331 -14.02 -0.81 23.40
C PRO A 331 -12.91 -1.04 22.36
N PRO A 332 -11.76 -1.63 22.75
CA PRO A 332 -10.68 -1.96 21.82
C PRO A 332 -11.20 -2.84 20.68
N ALA A 333 -10.52 -2.77 19.52
CA ALA A 333 -10.81 -3.70 18.43
C ALA A 333 -10.68 -5.14 18.92
N PRO A 334 -11.53 -6.07 18.48
CA PRO A 334 -11.34 -7.49 18.74
C PRO A 334 -9.95 -7.92 18.30
N ALA A 335 -9.26 -8.73 19.11
CA ALA A 335 -7.96 -9.27 18.72
C ALA A 335 -8.13 -10.22 17.53
N HIS A 336 -7.35 -9.99 16.47
CA HIS A 336 -7.23 -10.92 15.36
C HIS A 336 -6.11 -11.92 15.66
N ASN A 337 -6.48 -13.08 16.17
CA ASN A 337 -5.54 -14.14 16.55
C ASN A 337 -5.37 -15.20 15.46
N GLY A 338 -6.06 -15.06 14.32
CA GLY A 338 -6.00 -15.98 13.19
C GLY A 338 -4.87 -15.65 12.20
N GLN A 339 -4.84 -16.41 11.12
CA GLN A 339 -3.97 -16.14 10.00
C GLN A 339 -4.35 -14.78 9.38
N ALA A 340 -3.35 -13.93 9.18
CA ALA A 340 -3.53 -12.70 8.42
C ALA A 340 -3.39 -12.98 6.92
N TYR A 341 -4.28 -12.38 6.15
CA TYR A 341 -4.29 -12.48 4.69
C TYR A 341 -3.99 -11.11 4.08
N TRP A 342 -3.28 -11.11 2.97
CA TRP A 342 -2.99 -9.93 2.18
C TRP A 342 -3.91 -9.84 0.95
N ILE A 343 -3.90 -8.67 0.33
CA ILE A 343 -4.38 -8.48 -1.02
C ILE A 343 -3.15 -8.40 -1.92
N GLU A 344 -3.08 -9.25 -2.95
CA GLU A 344 -2.00 -9.24 -3.93
C GLU A 344 -2.46 -8.55 -5.22
N VAL A 345 -1.58 -7.71 -5.77
CA VAL A 345 -1.77 -7.11 -7.09
C VAL A 345 -0.62 -7.51 -8.00
N SER A 346 -0.95 -7.89 -9.22
CA SER A 346 0.03 -8.15 -10.29
C SER A 346 -0.29 -7.28 -11.50
N ALA A 347 0.55 -6.28 -11.76
CA ALA A 347 0.37 -5.32 -12.85
C ALA A 347 1.30 -5.63 -14.02
N ARG A 348 0.83 -5.34 -15.24
CA ARG A 348 1.57 -5.48 -16.50
C ARG A 348 1.89 -4.10 -17.08
N PRO A 349 2.90 -3.99 -17.95
CA PRO A 349 3.30 -2.70 -18.53
C PRO A 349 2.26 -2.12 -19.49
N ASP A 350 1.27 -2.88 -19.93
CA ASP A 350 0.15 -2.40 -20.75
C ASP A 350 -0.98 -1.74 -19.96
N GLY A 351 -0.82 -1.62 -18.61
CA GLY A 351 -1.82 -1.06 -17.71
C GLY A 351 -2.83 -2.08 -17.19
N SER A 352 -2.87 -3.29 -17.71
CA SER A 352 -3.73 -4.35 -17.15
C SER A 352 -3.17 -4.89 -15.84
N PHE A 353 -4.04 -5.26 -14.91
CA PHE A 353 -3.62 -5.84 -13.63
C PHE A 353 -4.68 -6.77 -13.06
N THR A 354 -4.25 -7.62 -12.13
CA THR A 354 -5.12 -8.49 -11.35
C THR A 354 -5.01 -8.14 -9.88
N VAL A 355 -6.12 -8.25 -9.16
CA VAL A 355 -6.18 -8.15 -7.70
C VAL A 355 -6.69 -9.47 -7.15
N THR A 356 -6.00 -10.03 -6.18
CA THR A 356 -6.32 -11.33 -5.56
C THR A 356 -6.42 -11.18 -4.05
N ASN A 357 -7.52 -11.66 -3.48
CA ASN A 357 -7.68 -11.80 -2.04
C ASN A 357 -7.10 -13.15 -1.60
N ALA A 358 -6.01 -13.14 -0.85
CA ALA A 358 -5.32 -14.36 -0.40
C ALA A 358 -6.18 -15.24 0.53
N ARG A 359 -7.20 -14.68 1.20
CA ARG A 359 -8.08 -15.44 2.09
C ARG A 359 -8.98 -16.43 1.34
N ASN A 360 -9.55 -15.99 0.22
CA ASN A 360 -10.60 -16.75 -0.47
C ASN A 360 -10.22 -17.13 -1.90
N GLY A 361 -9.05 -16.68 -2.40
CA GLY A 361 -8.59 -16.94 -3.76
C GLY A 361 -9.37 -16.16 -4.84
N PHE A 362 -10.29 -15.28 -4.46
CA PHE A 362 -11.01 -14.46 -5.44
C PHE A 362 -10.04 -13.54 -6.15
N THR A 363 -10.08 -13.60 -7.47
CA THR A 363 -9.22 -12.79 -8.35
C THR A 363 -10.07 -12.06 -9.37
N LYS A 364 -9.84 -10.76 -9.55
CA LYS A 364 -10.46 -9.95 -10.61
C LYS A 364 -9.38 -9.31 -11.47
N GLU A 365 -9.57 -9.35 -12.79
CA GLU A 365 -8.70 -8.69 -13.77
C GLU A 365 -9.32 -7.36 -14.19
N TYR A 366 -8.47 -6.34 -14.31
CA TYR A 366 -8.79 -4.99 -14.76
C TYR A 366 -7.98 -4.69 -16.03
N ARG A 367 -8.67 -4.20 -17.07
CA ARG A 367 -8.10 -3.93 -18.41
C ARG A 367 -8.34 -2.51 -18.87
#